data_1161e729df6e2b219f2ee05549726533
#
_entry.id   1161e729df6e2b219f2ee05549726533
#
_cell.length_a   1.000
_cell.length_b   1.000
_cell.length_c   1.000
_cell.angle_alpha   90.00
_cell.angle_beta   90.00
_cell.angle_gamma   90.00
#
_symmetry.space_group_name_H-M   'P 1'
#
loop_
_entity.id
_entity.type
_entity.pdbx_description
1 polymer ?
#
loop_
_entity_poly.entity_id
_entity_poly.type
_entity_poly.pdbx_seq_one_letter_code
_entity_poly.pdbx_strand_id
1 'polypeptide(L)'
;MRSVFLICRKELNSYFASPIAYLLMAFFALIFGFVLFNATRDFIRYSFQMQFQGGGGPMSINDQIITPLLGFTSTITLFLVPLITMRLFAEEKRSGTIELLLTSPVTDLQIILGKWLGAMLLFLCILAMSMINLALLFAWGKPDLKPVLVAYLGLILQGGCLLGIGALISSMTKNQIIAGGVTFFVVLLLWLLSWSTANDTGVLSQVLNYLSIVTHFDNFAKGVVETKDLVFYFSMIFFSLFITSRAMESLRWRA
;
A
#
# COMPACT_ATOMS: atom_id res chain seq x y z
N MET A 1 15.87 -4.07 -19.74
CA MET A 1 15.63 -2.94 -18.82
C MET A 1 14.93 -1.75 -19.49
N ARG A 2 15.32 -1.36 -20.72
CA ARG A 2 14.68 -0.23 -21.45
C ARG A 2 13.17 -0.43 -21.65
N SER A 3 12.73 -1.65 -21.98
CA SER A 3 11.31 -1.99 -22.19
C SER A 3 10.48 -1.83 -20.91
N VAL A 4 10.98 -2.29 -19.76
CA VAL A 4 10.30 -2.13 -18.44
C VAL A 4 10.06 -0.66 -18.13
N PHE A 5 11.07 0.18 -18.33
CA PHE A 5 10.95 1.63 -18.09
C PHE A 5 9.94 2.30 -19.03
N LEU A 6 9.91 1.90 -20.31
CA LEU A 6 8.96 2.45 -21.28
C LEU A 6 7.51 2.08 -20.92
N ILE A 7 7.28 0.81 -20.50
CA ILE A 7 5.96 0.36 -20.06
C ILE A 7 5.55 1.08 -18.77
N CYS A 8 6.45 1.18 -17.81
CA CYS A 8 6.22 1.92 -16.56
C CYS A 8 5.83 3.38 -16.83
N ARG A 9 6.56 4.09 -17.71
CA ARG A 9 6.26 5.46 -18.11
C ARG A 9 4.91 5.57 -18.81
N LYS A 10 4.59 4.62 -19.70
CA LYS A 10 3.26 4.55 -20.37
C LYS A 10 2.15 4.43 -19.35
N GLU A 11 2.28 3.49 -18.39
CA GLU A 11 1.28 3.28 -17.34
C GLU A 11 1.11 4.52 -16.47
N LEU A 12 2.20 5.10 -16.01
CA LEU A 12 2.15 6.32 -15.20
C LEU A 12 1.46 7.46 -15.95
N ASN A 13 1.81 7.68 -17.21
CA ASN A 13 1.14 8.68 -18.04
C ASN A 13 -0.36 8.38 -18.22
N SER A 14 -0.75 7.11 -18.34
CA SER A 14 -2.15 6.70 -18.44
C SER A 14 -2.92 7.04 -17.15
N TYR A 15 -2.32 6.85 -15.98
CA TYR A 15 -2.94 7.26 -14.71
C TYR A 15 -3.14 8.78 -14.64
N PHE A 16 -2.12 9.57 -14.98
CA PHE A 16 -2.22 11.03 -14.94
C PHE A 16 -3.02 11.65 -16.09
N ALA A 17 -3.22 10.94 -17.20
CA ALA A 17 -4.15 11.35 -18.25
C ALA A 17 -5.62 11.19 -17.82
N SER A 18 -5.89 10.37 -16.80
CA SER A 18 -7.22 10.16 -16.22
C SER A 18 -7.40 11.04 -14.97
N PRO A 19 -8.59 11.59 -14.72
CA PRO A 19 -8.88 12.34 -13.49
C PRO A 19 -8.80 11.47 -12.22
N ILE A 20 -8.79 10.14 -12.36
CA ILE A 20 -8.79 9.19 -11.24
C ILE A 20 -7.54 9.35 -10.37
N ALA A 21 -6.36 9.52 -10.95
CA ALA A 21 -5.13 9.69 -10.17
C ALA A 21 -5.18 10.94 -9.28
N TYR A 22 -5.66 12.06 -9.83
CA TYR A 22 -5.81 13.31 -9.08
C TYR A 22 -6.86 13.19 -7.97
N LEU A 23 -7.96 12.50 -8.25
CA LEU A 23 -9.01 12.25 -7.28
C LEU A 23 -8.52 11.37 -6.12
N LEU A 24 -7.75 10.31 -6.41
CA LEU A 24 -7.16 9.45 -5.39
C LEU A 24 -6.15 10.22 -4.53
N MET A 25 -5.28 11.03 -5.14
CA MET A 25 -4.33 11.87 -4.42
C MET A 25 -5.02 12.91 -3.55
N ALA A 26 -6.04 13.60 -4.07
CA ALA A 26 -6.79 14.61 -3.34
C ALA A 26 -7.56 13.99 -2.16
N PHE A 27 -8.25 12.87 -2.39
CA PHE A 27 -8.99 12.15 -1.36
C PHE A 27 -8.07 11.66 -0.24
N PHE A 28 -6.91 11.08 -0.61
CA PHE A 28 -5.93 10.65 0.37
C PHE A 28 -5.36 11.83 1.16
N ALA A 29 -4.99 12.93 0.48
CA ALA A 29 -4.46 14.12 1.14
C ALA A 29 -5.47 14.75 2.11
N LEU A 30 -6.75 14.80 1.74
CA LEU A 30 -7.83 15.30 2.60
C LEU A 30 -8.02 14.43 3.84
N ILE A 31 -8.11 13.10 3.68
CA ILE A 31 -8.28 12.18 4.81
C ILE A 31 -7.06 12.23 5.73
N PHE A 32 -5.86 12.15 5.17
CA PHE A 32 -4.63 12.21 5.94
C PHE A 32 -4.51 13.53 6.72
N GLY A 33 -4.78 14.67 6.06
CA GLY A 33 -4.78 15.99 6.69
C GLY A 33 -5.83 16.11 7.79
N PHE A 34 -7.03 15.57 7.57
CA PHE A 34 -8.09 15.56 8.59
C PHE A 34 -7.69 14.73 9.81
N VAL A 35 -7.14 13.53 9.61
CA VAL A 35 -6.69 12.68 10.74
C VAL A 35 -5.51 13.32 11.46
N LEU A 36 -4.54 13.89 10.73
CA LEU A 36 -3.41 14.63 11.32
C LEU A 36 -3.89 15.80 12.18
N PHE A 37 -4.86 16.59 11.68
CA PHE A 37 -5.44 17.71 12.41
C PHE A 37 -6.09 17.25 13.72
N ASN A 38 -6.91 16.20 13.69
CA ASN A 38 -7.54 15.65 14.89
C ASN A 38 -6.51 15.08 15.87
N ALA A 39 -5.53 14.29 15.40
CA ALA A 39 -4.48 13.74 16.24
C ALA A 39 -3.66 14.84 16.93
N THR A 40 -3.33 15.92 16.22
CA THR A 40 -2.63 17.08 16.79
C THR A 40 -3.48 17.80 17.82
N ARG A 41 -4.76 18.01 17.55
CA ARG A 41 -5.72 18.63 18.47
C ARG A 41 -5.86 17.81 19.76
N ASP A 42 -5.99 16.50 19.64
CA ASP A 42 -6.12 15.62 20.79
C ASP A 42 -4.83 15.58 21.61
N PHE A 43 -3.67 15.53 20.96
CA PHE A 43 -2.37 15.65 21.65
C PHE A 43 -2.25 16.93 22.48
N ILE A 44 -2.64 18.08 21.92
CA ILE A 44 -2.63 19.37 22.63
C ILE A 44 -3.56 19.30 23.83
N ARG A 45 -4.78 18.79 23.71
CA ARG A 45 -5.72 18.64 24.80
C ARG A 45 -5.18 17.76 25.93
N TYR A 46 -4.63 16.59 25.58
CA TYR A 46 -4.04 15.67 26.55
C TYR A 46 -2.83 16.29 27.25
N SER A 47 -1.96 16.99 26.54
CA SER A 47 -0.80 17.65 27.14
C SER A 47 -1.20 18.72 28.18
N PHE A 48 -2.22 19.54 27.87
CA PHE A 48 -2.77 20.50 28.84
C PHE A 48 -3.39 19.79 30.04
N GLN A 49 -4.19 18.74 29.83
CA GLN A 49 -4.83 18.02 30.93
C GLN A 49 -3.82 17.39 31.90
N MET A 50 -2.75 16.78 31.37
CA MET A 50 -1.66 16.20 32.17
C MET A 50 -0.90 17.26 32.98
N GLN A 51 -0.69 18.43 32.41
CA GLN A 51 -0.03 19.54 33.10
C GLN A 51 -0.82 20.02 34.35
N PHE A 52 -2.16 20.03 34.27
CA PHE A 52 -3.02 20.41 35.40
C PHE A 52 -3.14 19.31 36.47
N GLN A 53 -2.99 18.03 36.09
CA GLN A 53 -3.11 16.89 37.01
C GLN A 53 -1.79 16.55 37.73
N GLY A 54 -0.68 17.26 37.44
CA GLY A 54 0.61 17.09 38.13
C GLY A 54 1.33 15.75 37.85
N GLY A 55 0.90 14.99 36.83
CA GLY A 55 1.36 13.64 36.55
C GLY A 55 2.09 13.45 35.18
N GLY A 56 2.45 14.53 34.50
CA GLY A 56 2.93 14.46 33.13
C GLY A 56 4.43 14.15 32.99
N GLY A 57 4.77 12.93 32.56
CA GLY A 57 6.05 12.67 31.93
C GLY A 57 6.10 13.28 30.50
N PRO A 58 7.30 13.38 29.88
CA PRO A 58 7.43 13.91 28.53
C PRO A 58 6.65 13.03 27.53
N MET A 59 5.64 13.63 26.87
CA MET A 59 4.87 12.94 25.82
C MET A 59 5.65 12.95 24.50
N SER A 60 5.84 11.77 23.93
CA SER A 60 6.46 11.61 22.59
C SER A 60 5.44 11.94 21.50
N ILE A 61 5.77 12.91 20.64
CA ILE A 61 4.98 13.24 19.44
C ILE A 61 4.92 12.03 18.49
N ASN A 62 6.01 11.27 18.41
CA ASN A 62 6.08 10.10 17.58
C ASN A 62 5.04 9.04 17.98
N ASP A 63 4.96 8.72 19.28
CA ASP A 63 4.07 7.66 19.77
C ASP A 63 2.59 8.08 19.79
N GLN A 64 2.32 9.36 20.05
CA GLN A 64 0.95 9.86 20.20
C GLN A 64 0.31 10.35 18.90
N ILE A 65 1.11 10.83 17.93
CA ILE A 65 0.59 11.37 16.68
C ILE A 65 1.05 10.51 15.50
N ILE A 66 2.37 10.32 15.32
CA ILE A 66 2.91 9.77 14.07
C ILE A 66 2.61 8.27 13.93
N THR A 67 2.86 7.48 14.97
CA THR A 67 2.62 6.02 14.94
C THR A 67 1.16 5.68 14.65
N PRO A 68 0.15 6.25 15.35
CA PRO A 68 -1.26 6.02 15.02
C PRO A 68 -1.66 6.55 13.64
N LEU A 69 -1.11 7.69 13.21
CA LEU A 69 -1.39 8.28 11.90
C LEU A 69 -0.88 7.39 10.76
N LEU A 70 0.35 6.86 10.88
CA LEU A 70 0.91 5.96 9.87
C LEU A 70 0.26 4.57 9.92
N GLY A 71 -0.17 4.08 11.09
CA GLY A 71 -1.03 2.90 11.23
C GLY A 71 -2.37 3.07 10.50
N PHE A 72 -3.00 4.23 10.64
CA PHE A 72 -4.21 4.58 9.90
C PHE A 72 -3.94 4.66 8.39
N THR A 73 -2.79 5.20 7.99
CA THR A 73 -2.37 5.25 6.58
C THR A 73 -2.20 3.86 5.99
N SER A 74 -1.63 2.92 6.74
CA SER A 74 -1.57 1.49 6.38
C SER A 74 -2.98 0.95 6.08
N THR A 75 -3.95 1.26 6.92
CA THR A 75 -5.35 0.83 6.71
C THR A 75 -5.97 1.50 5.47
N ILE A 76 -5.75 2.80 5.23
CA ILE A 76 -6.24 3.48 4.02
C ILE A 76 -5.66 2.83 2.76
N THR A 77 -4.41 2.38 2.79
CA THR A 77 -3.75 1.71 1.66
C THR A 77 -4.54 0.48 1.19
N LEU A 78 -5.21 -0.24 2.11
CA LEU A 78 -6.06 -1.38 1.77
C LEU A 78 -7.22 -1.01 0.83
N PHE A 79 -7.74 0.21 0.95
CA PHE A 79 -8.82 0.73 0.10
C PHE A 79 -8.28 1.34 -1.20
N LEU A 80 -7.12 1.97 -1.16
CA LEU A 80 -6.50 2.63 -2.32
C LEU A 80 -5.99 1.62 -3.35
N VAL A 81 -5.36 0.55 -2.89
CA VAL A 81 -4.72 -0.42 -3.79
C VAL A 81 -5.69 -1.08 -4.76
N PRO A 82 -6.87 -1.57 -4.36
CA PRO A 82 -7.85 -2.12 -5.30
C PRO A 82 -8.25 -1.13 -6.40
N LEU A 83 -8.38 0.15 -6.08
CA LEU A 83 -8.73 1.20 -7.05
C LEU A 83 -7.59 1.46 -8.06
N ILE A 84 -6.34 1.31 -7.65
CA ILE A 84 -5.18 1.43 -8.54
C ILE A 84 -5.07 0.21 -9.43
N THR A 85 -5.20 -1.00 -8.85
CA THR A 85 -4.88 -2.26 -9.54
C THR A 85 -6.01 -2.80 -10.41
N MET A 86 -7.27 -2.41 -10.17
CA MET A 86 -8.42 -2.95 -10.89
C MET A 86 -8.31 -2.83 -12.42
N ARG A 87 -7.59 -1.81 -12.92
CA ARG A 87 -7.45 -1.52 -14.34
C ARG A 87 -6.13 -2.00 -14.97
N LEU A 88 -5.18 -2.49 -14.16
CA LEU A 88 -3.82 -2.80 -14.59
C LEU A 88 -3.74 -3.76 -15.78
N PHE A 89 -4.51 -4.85 -15.76
CA PHE A 89 -4.62 -5.84 -16.83
C PHE A 89 -6.06 -5.98 -17.35
N ALA A 90 -7.06 -5.81 -16.49
CA ALA A 90 -8.46 -6.00 -16.84
C ALA A 90 -8.93 -5.01 -17.91
N GLU A 91 -8.40 -3.79 -17.95
CA GLU A 91 -8.71 -2.79 -18.96
C GLU A 91 -8.21 -3.21 -20.35
N GLU A 92 -6.97 -3.68 -20.46
CA GLU A 92 -6.39 -4.16 -21.73
C GLU A 92 -7.06 -5.44 -22.22
N LYS A 93 -7.47 -6.32 -21.29
CA LYS A 93 -8.26 -7.51 -21.64
C LYS A 93 -9.66 -7.17 -22.13
N ARG A 94 -10.28 -6.13 -21.56
CA ARG A 94 -11.61 -5.68 -21.98
C ARG A 94 -11.58 -5.01 -23.35
N SER A 95 -10.53 -4.20 -23.62
CA SER A 95 -10.36 -3.48 -24.88
C SER A 95 -9.76 -4.34 -26.01
N GLY A 96 -9.35 -5.59 -25.72
CA GLY A 96 -8.68 -6.46 -26.69
C GLY A 96 -7.21 -6.07 -26.99
N THR A 97 -6.70 -5.00 -26.38
CA THR A 97 -5.32 -4.53 -26.62
C THR A 97 -4.26 -5.42 -25.97
N ILE A 98 -4.66 -6.36 -25.13
CA ILE A 98 -3.74 -7.36 -24.54
C ILE A 98 -3.06 -8.20 -25.61
N GLU A 99 -3.74 -8.53 -26.71
CA GLU A 99 -3.18 -9.31 -27.83
C GLU A 99 -2.02 -8.56 -28.50
N LEU A 100 -2.16 -7.25 -28.71
CA LEU A 100 -1.09 -6.40 -29.22
C LEU A 100 0.13 -6.36 -28.29
N LEU A 101 -0.12 -6.43 -26.98
CA LEU A 101 0.94 -6.45 -25.99
C LEU A 101 1.67 -7.81 -25.99
N LEU A 102 0.95 -8.92 -26.13
CA LEU A 102 1.50 -10.27 -26.16
C LEU A 102 2.24 -10.60 -27.47
N THR A 103 1.89 -9.95 -28.59
CA THR A 103 2.58 -10.09 -29.87
C THR A 103 3.80 -9.18 -30.01
N SER A 104 3.98 -8.22 -29.11
CA SER A 104 5.14 -7.33 -29.09
C SER A 104 6.42 -8.09 -28.69
N PRO A 105 7.63 -7.64 -29.12
CA PRO A 105 8.90 -8.30 -28.81
C PRO A 105 9.38 -7.99 -27.39
N VAL A 106 8.51 -8.18 -26.39
CA VAL A 106 8.79 -8.01 -24.95
C VAL A 106 8.43 -9.29 -24.19
N THR A 107 9.17 -9.59 -23.15
CA THR A 107 8.88 -10.75 -22.29
C THR A 107 7.74 -10.44 -21.31
N ASP A 108 6.98 -11.48 -20.92
CA ASP A 108 5.85 -11.33 -19.99
C ASP A 108 6.30 -10.72 -18.65
N LEU A 109 7.50 -11.08 -18.16
CA LEU A 109 8.09 -10.48 -16.96
C LEU A 109 8.34 -8.98 -17.13
N GLN A 110 8.77 -8.52 -18.32
CA GLN A 110 8.98 -7.09 -18.56
C GLN A 110 7.66 -6.31 -18.53
N ILE A 111 6.58 -6.92 -19.05
CA ILE A 111 5.25 -6.33 -19.02
C ILE A 111 4.77 -6.19 -17.58
N ILE A 112 4.83 -7.28 -16.81
CA ILE A 112 4.34 -7.34 -15.44
C ILE A 112 5.10 -6.38 -14.54
N LEU A 113 6.44 -6.41 -14.59
CA LEU A 113 7.28 -5.50 -13.82
C LEU A 113 7.05 -4.04 -14.22
N GLY A 114 6.92 -3.74 -15.53
CA GLY A 114 6.66 -2.38 -15.99
C GLY A 114 5.33 -1.83 -15.47
N LYS A 115 4.27 -2.64 -15.49
CA LYS A 115 2.94 -2.28 -14.99
C LYS A 115 2.93 -2.15 -13.46
N TRP A 116 3.51 -3.11 -12.75
CA TRP A 116 3.60 -3.06 -11.30
C TRP A 116 4.41 -1.84 -10.81
N LEU A 117 5.54 -1.54 -11.46
CA LEU A 117 6.33 -0.35 -11.17
C LEU A 117 5.56 0.95 -11.49
N GLY A 118 4.77 0.99 -12.57
CA GLY A 118 3.91 2.12 -12.88
C GLY A 118 2.87 2.41 -11.79
N ALA A 119 2.21 1.35 -11.30
CA ALA A 119 1.28 1.43 -10.18
C ALA A 119 1.99 1.82 -8.87
N MET A 120 3.20 1.28 -8.65
CA MET A 120 4.02 1.61 -7.48
C MET A 120 4.43 3.09 -7.47
N LEU A 121 4.82 3.66 -8.63
CA LEU A 121 5.14 5.08 -8.73
C LEU A 121 3.92 5.97 -8.44
N LEU A 122 2.73 5.61 -8.91
CA LEU A 122 1.50 6.33 -8.52
C LEU A 122 1.28 6.26 -7.01
N PHE A 123 1.45 5.08 -6.40
CA PHE A 123 1.33 4.92 -4.96
C PHE A 123 2.36 5.75 -4.19
N LEU A 124 3.60 5.81 -4.67
CA LEU A 124 4.63 6.68 -4.10
C LEU A 124 4.27 8.17 -4.21
N CYS A 125 3.65 8.60 -5.31
CA CYS A 125 3.14 9.98 -5.44
C CYS A 125 2.04 10.27 -4.39
N ILE A 126 1.15 9.30 -4.13
CA ILE A 126 0.13 9.43 -3.09
C ILE A 126 0.79 9.54 -1.71
N LEU A 127 1.77 8.69 -1.40
CA LEU A 127 2.51 8.76 -0.13
C LEU A 127 3.30 10.07 0.01
N ALA A 128 3.84 10.62 -1.08
CA ALA A 128 4.54 11.90 -1.06
C ALA A 128 3.63 13.05 -0.59
N MET A 129 2.32 12.99 -0.88
CA MET A 129 1.36 13.98 -0.37
C MET A 129 1.25 13.94 1.17
N SER A 130 1.36 12.75 1.79
CA SER A 130 1.38 12.66 3.26
C SER A 130 2.66 13.24 3.86
N MET A 131 3.80 13.09 3.17
CA MET A 131 5.05 13.69 3.63
C MET A 131 4.99 15.23 3.67
N ILE A 132 4.29 15.86 2.71
CA ILE A 132 4.08 17.31 2.69
C ILE A 132 3.27 17.75 3.93
N ASN A 133 2.21 17.01 4.27
CA ASN A 133 1.42 17.29 5.47
C ASN A 133 2.23 17.07 6.77
N LEU A 134 3.05 16.01 6.82
CA LEU A 134 3.95 15.77 7.96
C LEU A 134 5.05 16.81 8.09
N ALA A 135 5.52 17.42 7.00
CA ALA A 135 6.52 18.48 7.04
C ALA A 135 6.05 19.67 7.91
N LEU A 136 4.74 19.96 7.93
CA LEU A 136 4.17 20.96 8.83
C LEU A 136 4.36 20.59 10.31
N LEU A 137 4.19 19.30 10.65
CA LEU A 137 4.40 18.83 12.02
C LEU A 137 5.88 18.93 12.42
N PHE A 138 6.80 18.66 11.50
CA PHE A 138 8.24 18.82 11.71
C PHE A 138 8.66 20.28 11.92
N ALA A 139 8.00 21.22 11.24
CA ALA A 139 8.28 22.66 11.42
C ALA A 139 7.93 23.17 12.83
N TRP A 140 6.93 22.57 13.48
CA TRP A 140 6.38 23.05 14.75
C TRP A 140 6.72 22.17 15.96
N GLY A 141 6.92 20.86 15.75
CA GLY A 141 6.94 19.87 16.84
C GLY A 141 8.27 19.18 17.13
N LYS A 142 9.27 19.19 16.26
CA LYS A 142 10.55 18.46 16.38
C LYS A 142 10.40 16.95 16.68
N PRO A 143 9.60 16.18 15.92
CA PRO A 143 9.55 14.74 16.07
C PRO A 143 10.85 14.07 15.60
N ASP A 144 11.10 12.82 16.03
CA ASP A 144 12.24 12.03 15.56
C ASP A 144 12.02 11.56 14.13
N LEU A 145 12.99 11.83 13.25
CA LEU A 145 12.91 11.48 11.82
C LEU A 145 13.08 9.98 11.57
N LYS A 146 13.91 9.29 12.38
CA LYS A 146 14.24 7.87 12.14
C LYS A 146 13.02 6.94 12.14
N PRO A 147 12.13 6.96 13.15
CA PRO A 147 10.93 6.13 13.15
C PRO A 147 10.01 6.44 11.96
N VAL A 148 9.92 7.71 11.55
CA VAL A 148 9.11 8.13 10.41
C VAL A 148 9.61 7.50 9.11
N LEU A 149 10.92 7.55 8.84
CA LEU A 149 11.50 6.94 7.64
C LEU A 149 11.30 5.43 7.61
N VAL A 150 11.45 4.76 8.75
CA VAL A 150 11.20 3.31 8.88
C VAL A 150 9.73 2.98 8.60
N ALA A 151 8.81 3.76 9.13
CA ALA A 151 7.38 3.55 8.89
C ALA A 151 7.00 3.77 7.41
N TYR A 152 7.56 4.80 6.75
CA TYR A 152 7.36 4.97 5.30
C TYR A 152 7.94 3.83 4.47
N LEU A 153 9.09 3.28 4.87
CA LEU A 153 9.64 2.07 4.24
C LEU A 153 8.65 0.90 4.39
N GLY A 154 8.06 0.72 5.56
CA GLY A 154 6.99 -0.26 5.80
C GLY A 154 5.78 -0.05 4.90
N LEU A 155 5.29 1.19 4.75
CA LEU A 155 4.18 1.54 3.84
C LEU A 155 4.51 1.22 2.38
N ILE A 156 5.74 1.49 1.94
CA ILE A 156 6.21 1.19 0.59
C ILE A 156 6.21 -0.33 0.34
N LEU A 157 6.72 -1.10 1.27
CA LEU A 157 6.75 -2.57 1.17
C LEU A 157 5.34 -3.17 1.20
N GLN A 158 4.51 -2.72 2.12
CA GLN A 158 3.11 -3.12 2.21
C GLN A 158 2.34 -2.78 0.93
N GLY A 159 2.49 -1.55 0.43
CA GLY A 159 1.88 -1.12 -0.82
C GLY A 159 2.33 -1.97 -2.01
N GLY A 160 3.64 -2.25 -2.10
CA GLY A 160 4.20 -3.13 -3.13
C GLY A 160 3.63 -4.55 -3.11
N CYS A 161 3.47 -5.11 -1.91
CA CYS A 161 2.84 -6.41 -1.69
C CYS A 161 1.37 -6.41 -2.15
N LEU A 162 0.58 -5.44 -1.69
CA LEU A 162 -0.83 -5.32 -2.05
C LEU A 162 -1.03 -5.06 -3.54
N LEU A 163 -0.19 -4.21 -4.16
CA LEU A 163 -0.18 -3.96 -5.60
C LEU A 163 0.16 -5.24 -6.39
N GLY A 164 1.04 -6.09 -5.87
CA GLY A 164 1.33 -7.40 -6.46
C GLY A 164 0.10 -8.32 -6.45
N ILE A 165 -0.59 -8.42 -5.31
CA ILE A 165 -1.83 -9.21 -5.18
C ILE A 165 -2.91 -8.67 -6.13
N GLY A 166 -3.09 -7.35 -6.18
CA GLY A 166 -4.06 -6.72 -7.06
C GLY A 166 -3.74 -6.91 -8.55
N ALA A 167 -2.45 -6.88 -8.93
CA ALA A 167 -2.00 -7.17 -10.29
C ALA A 167 -2.33 -8.62 -10.69
N LEU A 168 -2.11 -9.58 -9.78
CA LEU A 168 -2.49 -10.98 -9.98
C LEU A 168 -3.99 -11.11 -10.27
N ILE A 169 -4.84 -10.55 -9.41
CA ILE A 169 -6.30 -10.64 -9.56
C ILE A 169 -6.76 -9.94 -10.84
N SER A 170 -6.22 -8.75 -11.14
CA SER A 170 -6.51 -8.03 -12.38
C SER A 170 -6.10 -8.83 -13.63
N SER A 171 -5.04 -9.64 -13.54
CA SER A 171 -4.61 -10.50 -14.64
C SER A 171 -5.55 -11.69 -14.91
N MET A 172 -6.43 -12.05 -13.98
CA MET A 172 -7.33 -13.21 -14.11
C MET A 172 -8.71 -12.86 -14.66
N THR A 173 -9.09 -11.58 -14.71
CA THR A 173 -10.43 -11.14 -15.15
C THR A 173 -10.35 -10.09 -16.27
N LYS A 174 -11.45 -9.98 -17.06
CA LYS A 174 -11.65 -8.92 -18.07
C LYS A 174 -12.47 -7.75 -17.52
N ASN A 175 -13.08 -7.89 -16.34
CA ASN A 175 -13.95 -6.87 -15.77
C ASN A 175 -13.24 -6.13 -14.63
N GLN A 176 -13.05 -4.81 -14.79
CA GLN A 176 -12.38 -3.95 -13.82
C GLN A 176 -13.08 -3.94 -12.45
N ILE A 177 -14.43 -3.93 -12.44
CA ILE A 177 -15.21 -3.90 -11.18
C ILE A 177 -15.01 -5.21 -10.41
N ILE A 178 -15.01 -6.34 -11.13
CA ILE A 178 -14.75 -7.65 -10.50
C ILE A 178 -13.30 -7.70 -10.00
N ALA A 179 -12.33 -7.22 -10.79
CA ALA A 179 -10.93 -7.15 -10.36
C ALA A 179 -10.78 -6.34 -9.06
N GLY A 180 -11.36 -5.14 -9.01
CA GLY A 180 -11.32 -4.28 -7.83
C GLY A 180 -12.03 -4.90 -6.63
N GLY A 181 -13.23 -5.44 -6.82
CA GLY A 181 -14.03 -6.07 -5.76
C GLY A 181 -13.35 -7.29 -5.15
N VAL A 182 -12.81 -8.20 -6.00
CA VAL A 182 -12.08 -9.38 -5.51
C VAL A 182 -10.79 -8.98 -4.82
N THR A 183 -10.04 -8.01 -5.36
CA THR A 183 -8.83 -7.49 -4.71
C THR A 183 -9.17 -6.90 -3.35
N PHE A 184 -10.21 -6.08 -3.26
CA PHE A 184 -10.66 -5.49 -2.00
C PHE A 184 -11.03 -6.58 -0.98
N PHE A 185 -11.80 -7.59 -1.40
CA PHE A 185 -12.20 -8.68 -0.53
C PHE A 185 -10.99 -9.48 -0.01
N VAL A 186 -10.04 -9.84 -0.87
CA VAL A 186 -8.82 -10.58 -0.48
C VAL A 186 -7.99 -9.75 0.50
N VAL A 187 -7.77 -8.47 0.21
CA VAL A 187 -6.99 -7.56 1.05
C VAL A 187 -7.68 -7.36 2.41
N LEU A 188 -9.01 -7.22 2.41
CA LEU A 188 -9.81 -7.10 3.63
C LEU A 188 -9.77 -8.38 4.47
N LEU A 189 -9.81 -9.55 3.85
CA LEU A 189 -9.61 -10.82 4.57
C LEU A 189 -8.24 -10.87 5.25
N LEU A 190 -7.17 -10.52 4.54
CA LEU A 190 -5.82 -10.49 5.11
C LEU A 190 -5.69 -9.49 6.28
N TRP A 191 -6.46 -8.42 6.26
CA TRP A 191 -6.54 -7.47 7.37
C TRP A 191 -7.34 -8.03 8.55
N LEU A 192 -8.49 -8.68 8.31
CA LEU A 192 -9.32 -9.27 9.36
C LEU A 192 -8.63 -10.42 10.11
N LEU A 193 -7.64 -11.07 9.50
CA LEU A 193 -6.87 -12.13 10.17
C LEU A 193 -6.23 -11.63 11.47
N SER A 194 -5.78 -10.36 11.52
CA SER A 194 -5.19 -9.79 12.74
C SER A 194 -6.18 -9.69 13.91
N TRP A 195 -7.47 -9.49 13.63
CA TRP A 195 -8.50 -9.37 14.67
C TRP A 195 -8.90 -10.73 15.25
N SER A 196 -8.95 -11.76 14.38
CA SER A 196 -9.32 -13.12 14.81
C SER A 196 -8.32 -13.74 15.79
N THR A 197 -7.08 -13.28 15.78
CA THR A 197 -5.96 -13.89 16.52
C THR A 197 -5.60 -13.15 17.81
N ALA A 198 -6.22 -12.02 18.10
CA ALA A 198 -5.87 -11.14 19.23
C ALA A 198 -6.02 -11.83 20.62
N ASN A 199 -6.86 -12.87 20.73
CA ASN A 199 -7.20 -13.50 22.01
C ASN A 199 -6.87 -15.01 22.07
N ASP A 200 -6.26 -15.59 21.04
CA ASP A 200 -6.08 -17.03 20.92
C ASP A 200 -4.59 -17.41 20.83
N THR A 201 -4.14 -18.38 21.65
CA THR A 201 -2.73 -18.83 21.69
C THR A 201 -2.48 -20.11 20.88
N GLY A 202 -3.47 -20.58 20.13
CA GLY A 202 -3.39 -21.80 19.32
C GLY A 202 -2.40 -21.68 18.14
N VAL A 203 -1.91 -22.84 17.66
CA VAL A 203 -1.01 -22.89 16.48
C VAL A 203 -1.67 -22.25 15.24
N LEU A 204 -2.98 -22.48 15.06
CA LEU A 204 -3.75 -21.88 13.97
C LEU A 204 -3.74 -20.34 14.05
N SER A 205 -3.93 -19.80 15.25
CA SER A 205 -3.88 -18.37 15.51
C SER A 205 -2.52 -17.77 15.17
N GLN A 206 -1.41 -18.44 15.51
CA GLN A 206 -0.07 -18.00 15.16
C GLN A 206 0.15 -17.95 13.64
N VAL A 207 -0.33 -18.96 12.90
CA VAL A 207 -0.23 -19.00 11.44
C VAL A 207 -1.07 -17.88 10.80
N LEU A 208 -2.31 -17.68 11.27
CA LEU A 208 -3.19 -16.62 10.75
C LEU A 208 -2.61 -15.23 11.04
N ASN A 209 -2.05 -15.03 12.22
CA ASN A 209 -1.38 -13.77 12.58
C ASN A 209 -0.15 -13.50 11.72
N TYR A 210 0.62 -14.53 11.39
CA TYR A 210 1.76 -14.41 10.47
C TYR A 210 1.34 -14.07 9.03
N LEU A 211 0.14 -14.46 8.60
CA LEU A 211 -0.39 -14.10 7.28
C LEU A 211 -0.98 -12.69 7.23
N SER A 212 -1.20 -12.06 8.38
CA SER A 212 -1.75 -10.71 8.45
C SER A 212 -0.74 -9.67 7.98
N ILE A 213 -1.10 -8.92 6.94
CA ILE A 213 -0.25 -7.86 6.36
C ILE A 213 -0.04 -6.70 7.34
N VAL A 214 -1.06 -6.38 8.15
CA VAL A 214 -1.01 -5.24 9.08
C VAL A 214 -0.13 -5.53 10.29
N THR A 215 -0.12 -6.77 10.79
CA THR A 215 0.73 -7.16 11.93
C THR A 215 2.23 -6.94 11.65
N HIS A 216 2.66 -7.21 10.41
CA HIS A 216 4.04 -6.94 9.98
C HIS A 216 4.34 -5.44 9.86
N PHE A 217 3.32 -4.59 9.64
CA PHE A 217 3.50 -3.15 9.58
C PHE A 217 3.67 -2.51 10.96
N ASP A 218 3.10 -3.08 12.03
CA ASP A 218 3.13 -2.52 13.38
C ASP A 218 4.55 -2.26 13.91
N ASN A 219 5.51 -3.13 13.57
CA ASN A 219 6.92 -2.94 13.93
C ASN A 219 7.51 -1.73 13.19
N PHE A 220 7.24 -1.60 11.88
CA PHE A 220 7.68 -0.45 11.09
C PHE A 220 7.07 0.86 11.61
N ALA A 221 5.79 0.85 12.01
CA ALA A 221 5.11 2.01 12.58
C ALA A 221 5.79 2.50 13.87
N LYS A 222 6.36 1.58 14.66
CA LYS A 222 7.14 1.88 15.87
C LYS A 222 8.61 2.23 15.59
N GLY A 223 9.02 2.26 14.32
CA GLY A 223 10.39 2.56 13.92
C GLY A 223 11.37 1.38 14.04
N VAL A 224 10.86 0.15 14.16
CA VAL A 224 11.66 -1.08 14.26
C VAL A 224 11.61 -1.84 12.95
N VAL A 225 12.79 -2.26 12.45
CA VAL A 225 12.90 -3.11 11.25
C VAL A 225 13.29 -4.50 11.68
N GLU A 226 12.38 -5.45 11.57
CA GLU A 226 12.67 -6.86 11.79
C GLU A 226 12.87 -7.59 10.47
N THR A 227 13.86 -8.47 10.41
CA THR A 227 14.18 -9.24 9.19
C THR A 227 13.00 -10.11 8.73
N LYS A 228 12.18 -10.62 9.68
CA LYS A 228 11.00 -11.43 9.37
C LYS A 228 9.99 -10.65 8.54
N ASP A 229 9.77 -9.37 8.86
CA ASP A 229 8.79 -8.51 8.20
C ASP A 229 9.25 -8.13 6.78
N LEU A 230 10.56 -7.88 6.60
CA LEU A 230 11.15 -7.67 5.28
C LEU A 230 11.00 -8.91 4.39
N VAL A 231 11.37 -10.09 4.93
CA VAL A 231 11.26 -11.36 4.19
C VAL A 231 9.82 -11.65 3.81
N PHE A 232 8.87 -11.38 4.70
CA PHE A 232 7.44 -11.54 4.42
C PHE A 232 7.00 -10.70 3.23
N TYR A 233 7.22 -9.37 3.25
CA TYR A 233 6.80 -8.50 2.16
C TYR A 233 7.50 -8.82 0.84
N PHE A 234 8.81 -9.06 0.84
CA PHE A 234 9.54 -9.42 -0.38
C PHE A 234 9.07 -10.76 -0.95
N SER A 235 8.84 -11.77 -0.11
CA SER A 235 8.34 -13.07 -0.55
C SER A 235 6.94 -12.97 -1.15
N MET A 236 6.05 -12.18 -0.56
CA MET A 236 4.69 -11.94 -1.07
C MET A 236 4.71 -11.18 -2.40
N ILE A 237 5.57 -10.15 -2.55
CA ILE A 237 5.74 -9.43 -3.82
C ILE A 237 6.23 -10.42 -4.90
N PHE A 238 7.29 -11.17 -4.61
CA PHE A 238 7.86 -12.12 -5.56
C PHE A 238 6.82 -13.18 -5.97
N PHE A 239 6.13 -13.77 -5.00
CA PHE A 239 5.14 -14.83 -5.24
C PHE A 239 3.95 -14.33 -6.06
N SER A 240 3.42 -13.15 -5.74
CA SER A 240 2.30 -12.56 -6.49
C SER A 240 2.68 -12.24 -7.94
N LEU A 241 3.86 -11.67 -8.18
CA LEU A 241 4.34 -11.38 -9.53
C LEU A 241 4.69 -12.66 -10.31
N PHE A 242 5.22 -13.68 -9.63
CA PHE A 242 5.50 -14.98 -10.24
C PHE A 242 4.20 -15.67 -10.71
N ILE A 243 3.17 -15.71 -9.86
CA ILE A 243 1.87 -16.30 -10.26
C ILE A 243 1.24 -15.47 -11.40
N THR A 244 1.37 -14.14 -11.35
CA THR A 244 0.90 -13.27 -12.44
C THR A 244 1.58 -13.62 -13.75
N SER A 245 2.88 -13.93 -13.73
CA SER A 245 3.63 -14.37 -14.91
C SER A 245 3.07 -15.69 -15.48
N ARG A 246 2.78 -16.66 -14.62
CA ARG A 246 2.17 -17.93 -15.03
C ARG A 246 0.75 -17.74 -15.57
N ALA A 247 -0.03 -16.85 -14.98
CA ALA A 247 -1.37 -16.52 -15.47
C ALA A 247 -1.32 -15.87 -16.87
N MET A 248 -0.36 -15.00 -17.14
CA MET A 248 -0.16 -14.36 -18.45
C MET A 248 0.33 -15.37 -19.50
N GLU A 249 1.28 -16.23 -19.14
CA GLU A 249 1.78 -17.30 -20.00
C GLU A 249 0.65 -18.24 -20.46
N SER A 250 -0.25 -18.61 -19.54
CA SER A 250 -1.42 -19.45 -19.88
C SER A 250 -2.38 -18.80 -20.88
N LEU A 251 -2.45 -17.47 -20.92
CA LEU A 251 -3.25 -16.73 -21.90
C LEU A 251 -2.60 -16.77 -23.30
N ARG A 252 -1.28 -16.71 -23.36
CA ARG A 252 -0.51 -16.77 -24.61
C ARG A 252 -0.69 -18.11 -25.35
N TRP A 253 -0.91 -19.21 -24.61
CA TRP A 253 -1.17 -20.52 -25.19
C TRP A 253 -2.62 -20.71 -25.69
N ARG A 254 -3.53 -19.80 -25.32
CA ARG A 254 -4.95 -19.84 -25.71
C ARG A 254 -5.31 -18.85 -26.82
N ALA A 255 -4.43 -17.92 -27.14
CA ALA A 255 -4.55 -16.96 -28.23
C ALA A 255 -3.86 -17.51 -29.50
#